data_6bed6e255b4cc48ceb5baa1f0c134fd8
#
_entry.id   6bed6e255b4cc48ceb5baa1f0c134fd8
#
_cell.length_a   1.000
_cell.length_b   1.000
_cell.length_c   1.000
_cell.angle_alpha   90.00
_cell.angle_beta   90.00
_cell.angle_gamma   90.00
#
_symmetry.space_group_name_H-M   'P 1'
#
loop_
_entity.id
_entity.type
_entity.pdbx_description
1 polymer ?
#
loop_
_entity_poly.entity_id
_entity_poly.type
_entity_poly.pdbx_seq_one_letter_code
_entity_poly.pdbx_strand_id
1 'polypeptide(L)'
;MSSIDARLSLRTSALLVIFALHGCAGMSDVECRRANWYDVGYRDARYKLQSQAEVYAMQCAPHGVQVDAGSYEQGLRQGRFDFPDRMT
;
A
#
# COMPACT_ATOMS: atom_id res chain seq x y z
N MET A 1 25.77 30.09 20.42
CA MET A 1 26.22 29.09 19.44
C MET A 1 25.41 27.80 19.57
N SER A 2 25.21 27.29 20.75
CA SER A 2 24.41 26.09 20.95
C SER A 2 22.95 26.23 20.49
N SER A 3 22.38 27.44 20.52
CA SER A 3 21.00 27.67 20.07
C SER A 3 20.85 27.53 18.55
N ILE A 4 21.90 27.81 17.77
CA ILE A 4 21.86 27.66 16.31
C ILE A 4 21.86 26.19 15.95
N ASP A 5 22.68 25.39 16.58
CA ASP A 5 22.75 23.95 16.36
C ASP A 5 21.43 23.26 16.72
N ALA A 6 20.81 23.68 17.81
CA ALA A 6 19.50 23.17 18.23
C ALA A 6 18.43 23.46 17.17
N ARG A 7 18.43 24.66 16.58
CA ARG A 7 17.48 25.01 15.53
C ARG A 7 17.68 24.18 14.26
N LEU A 8 18.91 23.96 13.86
CA LEU A 8 19.23 23.13 12.71
C LEU A 8 18.79 21.69 12.93
N SER A 9 19.03 21.15 14.10
CA SER A 9 18.59 19.80 14.46
C SER A 9 17.08 19.66 14.39
N LEU A 10 16.33 20.63 14.93
CA LEU A 10 14.88 20.61 14.88
C LEU A 10 14.34 20.66 13.44
N ARG A 11 14.93 21.47 12.58
CA ARG A 11 14.53 21.56 11.18
C ARG A 11 14.76 20.23 10.46
N THR A 12 15.90 19.62 10.69
CA THR A 12 16.23 18.32 10.07
C THR A 12 15.24 17.24 10.52
N SER A 13 14.89 17.19 11.78
CA SER A 13 13.93 16.24 12.30
C SER A 13 12.54 16.44 11.69
N ALA A 14 12.09 17.68 11.55
CA ALA A 14 10.80 18.01 10.95
C ALA A 14 10.73 17.56 9.49
N LEU A 15 11.78 17.75 8.71
CA LEU A 15 11.86 17.31 7.33
C LEU A 15 11.78 15.79 7.22
N LEU A 16 12.47 15.07 8.08
CA LEU A 16 12.45 13.61 8.10
C LEU A 16 11.04 13.07 8.41
N VAL A 17 10.34 13.69 9.33
CA VAL A 17 8.96 13.30 9.68
C VAL A 17 8.02 13.50 8.50
N ILE A 18 8.11 14.63 7.80
CA ILE A 18 7.30 14.92 6.62
C ILE A 18 7.57 13.87 5.52
N PHE A 19 8.81 13.51 5.30
CA PHE A 19 9.19 12.52 4.30
C PHE A 19 8.62 11.14 4.62
N ALA A 20 8.65 10.74 5.89
CA ALA A 20 8.08 9.48 6.32
C ALA A 20 6.57 9.42 6.09
N LEU A 21 5.84 10.51 6.37
CA LEU A 21 4.41 10.60 6.11
C LEU A 21 4.09 10.45 4.62
N HIS A 22 4.88 11.05 3.74
CA HIS A 22 4.70 10.88 2.30
C HIS A 22 4.93 9.44 1.86
N GLY A 23 5.89 8.73 2.45
CA GLY A 23 6.19 7.34 2.12
C GLY A 23 5.05 6.38 2.46
N CYS A 24 4.11 6.80 3.33
CA CYS A 24 2.96 5.99 3.73
C CYS A 24 1.65 6.37 3.03
N ALA A 25 1.70 7.19 1.99
CA ALA A 25 0.51 7.82 1.41
C ALA A 25 -0.34 6.91 0.50
N GLY A 26 -0.03 5.63 0.36
CA GLY A 26 -0.80 4.70 -0.46
C GLY A 26 -0.19 4.47 -1.84
N MET A 27 -0.97 3.93 -2.77
CA MET A 27 -0.49 3.59 -4.09
C MET A 27 -0.30 4.83 -4.97
N SER A 28 0.81 4.85 -5.70
CA SER A 28 1.09 5.89 -6.68
C SER A 28 0.27 5.68 -7.96
N ASP A 29 0.25 6.70 -8.82
CA ASP A 29 -0.36 6.61 -10.15
C ASP A 29 0.20 5.43 -10.93
N VAL A 30 1.52 5.28 -10.98
CA VAL A 30 2.18 4.20 -11.72
C VAL A 30 1.81 2.84 -11.14
N GLU A 31 1.81 2.70 -9.84
CA GLU A 31 1.44 1.45 -9.19
C GLU A 31 0.00 1.06 -9.51
N CYS A 32 -0.92 2.01 -9.45
CA CYS A 32 -2.33 1.77 -9.77
C CYS A 32 -2.51 1.33 -11.23
N ARG A 33 -1.80 1.97 -12.17
CA ARG A 33 -1.95 1.68 -13.60
C ARG A 33 -1.32 0.36 -14.00
N ARG A 34 -0.23 -0.04 -13.35
CA ARG A 34 0.52 -1.25 -13.70
C ARG A 34 0.14 -2.47 -12.90
N ALA A 35 -0.69 -2.32 -11.89
CA ALA A 35 -1.04 -3.44 -11.02
C ALA A 35 -1.74 -4.55 -11.80
N ASN A 36 -1.28 -5.79 -11.62
CA ASN A 36 -2.03 -6.97 -12.00
C ASN A 36 -2.87 -7.36 -10.77
N TRP A 37 -4.15 -7.08 -10.82
CA TRP A 37 -5.00 -7.20 -9.64
C TRP A 37 -5.16 -8.64 -9.17
N TYR A 38 -5.13 -9.61 -10.06
CA TYR A 38 -5.10 -11.01 -9.65
C TYR A 38 -3.86 -11.31 -8.81
N ASP A 39 -2.69 -10.89 -9.27
CA ASP A 39 -1.44 -11.11 -8.54
C ASP A 39 -1.42 -10.38 -7.19
N VAL A 40 -2.00 -9.19 -7.14
CA VAL A 40 -2.13 -8.44 -5.89
C VAL A 40 -2.97 -9.23 -4.89
N GLY A 41 -4.12 -9.76 -5.32
CA GLY A 41 -4.98 -10.57 -4.47
C GLY A 41 -4.30 -11.85 -4.01
N TYR A 42 -3.63 -12.52 -4.91
CA TYR A 42 -2.88 -13.74 -4.61
C TYR A 42 -1.81 -13.49 -3.54
N ARG A 43 -1.06 -12.41 -3.70
CA ARG A 43 -0.04 -12.00 -2.71
C ARG A 43 -0.65 -11.67 -1.36
N ASP A 44 -1.76 -10.95 -1.35
CA ASP A 44 -2.43 -10.57 -0.10
C ASP A 44 -2.85 -11.82 0.68
N ALA A 45 -3.31 -12.86 -0.02
CA ALA A 45 -3.66 -14.13 0.60
C ALA A 45 -2.45 -14.78 1.28
N ARG A 46 -1.26 -14.70 0.67
CA ARG A 46 -0.03 -15.24 1.29
C ARG A 46 0.26 -14.60 2.64
N TYR A 47 -0.08 -13.33 2.80
CA TYR A 47 0.16 -12.58 4.03
C TYR A 47 -1.04 -12.57 4.96
N LYS A 48 -2.02 -13.44 4.70
CA LYS A 48 -3.24 -13.61 5.53
C LYS A 48 -4.08 -12.34 5.62
N LEU A 49 -4.01 -11.50 4.60
CA LEU A 49 -4.80 -10.27 4.58
C LEU A 49 -6.23 -10.59 4.18
N GLN A 50 -7.16 -9.90 4.80
CA GLN A 50 -8.54 -9.87 4.31
C GLN A 50 -8.60 -9.07 3.02
N SER A 51 -9.72 -9.14 2.31
CA SER A 51 -9.86 -8.39 1.07
C SER A 51 -9.57 -6.91 1.28
N GLN A 52 -8.66 -6.38 0.47
CA GLN A 52 -8.28 -4.98 0.48
C GLN A 52 -8.80 -4.25 -0.77
N ALA A 53 -9.75 -4.86 -1.48
CA ALA A 53 -10.24 -4.30 -2.75
C ALA A 53 -10.74 -2.87 -2.61
N GLU A 54 -11.50 -2.58 -1.57
CA GLU A 54 -12.01 -1.22 -1.33
C GLU A 54 -10.90 -0.23 -1.00
N VAL A 55 -9.90 -0.68 -0.25
CA VAL A 55 -8.75 0.16 0.11
C VAL A 55 -7.99 0.54 -1.15
N TYR A 56 -7.72 -0.42 -2.02
CA TYR A 56 -7.04 -0.13 -3.29
C TYR A 56 -7.89 0.79 -4.18
N ALA A 57 -9.21 0.56 -4.22
CA ALA A 57 -10.10 1.42 -4.98
C ALA A 57 -10.02 2.88 -4.51
N MET A 58 -10.00 3.10 -3.19
CA MET A 58 -9.86 4.43 -2.62
C MET A 58 -8.50 5.06 -2.93
N GLN A 59 -7.44 4.26 -2.89
CA GLN A 59 -6.09 4.75 -3.17
C GLN A 59 -5.88 5.10 -4.64
N CYS A 60 -6.54 4.37 -5.54
CA CYS A 60 -6.36 4.55 -6.98
C CYS A 60 -7.35 5.54 -7.60
N ALA A 61 -8.49 5.82 -6.94
CA ALA A 61 -9.49 6.74 -7.43
C ALA A 61 -8.93 8.15 -7.72
N PRO A 62 -8.08 8.75 -6.86
CA PRO A 62 -7.51 10.06 -7.14
C PRO A 62 -6.66 10.10 -8.42
N HIS A 63 -6.17 8.97 -8.87
CA HIS A 63 -5.37 8.84 -10.08
C HIS A 63 -6.23 8.54 -11.31
N GLY A 64 -7.55 8.46 -11.16
CA GLY A 64 -8.46 8.13 -12.25
C GLY A 64 -8.37 6.67 -12.68
N VAL A 65 -7.85 5.80 -11.83
CA VAL A 65 -7.67 4.37 -12.13
C VAL A 65 -8.73 3.56 -11.39
N GLN A 66 -9.46 2.75 -12.16
CA GLN A 66 -10.44 1.84 -11.59
C GLN A 66 -9.78 0.49 -11.33
N VAL A 67 -9.91 0.01 -10.10
CA VAL A 67 -9.38 -1.28 -9.69
C VAL A 67 -10.29 -2.41 -10.20
N ASP A 68 -9.68 -3.44 -10.78
CA ASP A 68 -10.42 -4.64 -11.16
C ASP A 68 -10.61 -5.52 -9.92
N ALA A 69 -11.67 -5.22 -9.17
CA ALA A 69 -11.97 -5.95 -7.93
C ALA A 69 -12.27 -7.42 -8.18
N GLY A 70 -12.87 -7.75 -9.32
CA GLY A 70 -13.16 -9.14 -9.68
C GLY A 70 -11.90 -9.98 -9.81
N SER A 71 -10.92 -9.48 -10.56
CA SER A 71 -9.62 -10.14 -10.70
C SER A 71 -8.90 -10.25 -9.36
N TYR A 72 -8.93 -9.18 -8.56
CA TYR A 72 -8.35 -9.19 -7.22
C TYR A 72 -8.94 -10.29 -6.35
N GLU A 73 -10.27 -10.39 -6.29
CA GLU A 73 -10.95 -11.40 -5.48
C GLU A 73 -10.67 -12.82 -5.96
N GLN A 74 -10.54 -13.03 -7.27
CA GLN A 74 -10.15 -14.33 -7.81
C GLN A 74 -8.75 -14.71 -7.35
N GLY A 75 -7.81 -13.79 -7.42
CA GLY A 75 -6.45 -14.02 -6.94
C GLY A 75 -6.41 -14.32 -5.45
N LEU A 76 -7.19 -13.57 -4.67
CA LEU A 76 -7.29 -13.79 -3.23
C LEU A 76 -7.82 -15.19 -2.90
N ARG A 77 -8.86 -15.64 -3.59
CA ARG A 77 -9.41 -16.98 -3.41
C ARG A 77 -8.40 -18.05 -3.77
N GLN A 78 -7.72 -17.88 -4.91
CA GLN A 78 -6.70 -18.85 -5.35
C GLN A 78 -5.54 -18.90 -4.35
N GLY A 79 -5.10 -17.76 -3.86
CA GLY A 79 -4.03 -17.71 -2.88
C GLY A 79 -4.41 -18.38 -1.56
N ARG A 80 -5.65 -18.19 -1.11
CA ARG A 80 -6.15 -18.86 0.08
C ARG A 80 -6.19 -20.37 -0.08
N PHE A 81 -6.53 -20.84 -1.29
CA PHE A 81 -6.51 -22.25 -1.61
C PHE A 81 -5.08 -22.82 -1.60
N ASP A 82 -4.14 -22.08 -2.16
CA ASP A 82 -2.74 -22.53 -2.28
C ASP A 82 -1.98 -22.46 -0.96
N PHE A 83 -2.39 -21.60 -0.02
CA PHE A 83 -1.69 -21.39 1.24
C PHE A 83 -2.62 -21.59 2.45
N PRO A 84 -3.30 -22.75 2.57
CA PRO A 84 -4.28 -22.96 3.63
C PRO A 84 -3.68 -22.92 5.04
N ASP A 85 -2.45 -23.38 5.20
CA ASP A 85 -1.77 -23.40 6.51
C ASP A 85 -1.55 -22.01 7.06
N ARG A 86 -1.50 -21.00 6.20
CA ARG A 86 -1.31 -19.62 6.59
C ARG A 86 -2.61 -18.94 7.00
N MET A 87 -3.73 -19.59 6.75
CA MET A 87 -5.07 -19.06 7.06
C MET A 87 -5.56 -19.44 8.47
N THR A 88 -4.86 -20.33 9.15
CA THR A 88 -5.23 -20.78 10.50
C THR A 88 -4.57 -20.01 11.63
#